data_884f4ae9481cfb538a609d188188eab5
#
_entry.id   884f4ae9481cfb538a609d188188eab5
#
_cell.length_a   1.000
_cell.length_b   1.000
_cell.length_c   1.000
_cell.angle_alpha   90.00
_cell.angle_beta   90.00
_cell.angle_gamma   90.00
#
_symmetry.space_group_name_H-M   'P 1'
#
loop_
_entity.id
_entity.type
_entity.pdbx_description
1 polymer ?
#
loop_
_entity_poly.entity_id
_entity_poly.type
_entity_poly.pdbx_seq_one_letter_code
_entity_poly.pdbx_strand_id
1 'polypeptide(L)'
;MFKKKSHFIFYTILVLFTLVISGCSSTSSKSTENKIRNEEVDGNTNKKTKIVKTVHGDIEIPLDAKRIVVDAYLPTLLLLDKKPVGAAEWDIENLHIQDLIEGIESTGEGDPETILSLNPDLIISADAEKSTFEKLSKIAPTVIIPYETYKDVYEEVNGLAEILGKEKEAKEWLKTFDEDMEKQRARIEKVINEDETVSIFGLYEKSAYIYGDGIYRGGQAIYKQLKLTPADRIKKELMDVGETKKQVSFEVFNEYAGDYIFLEESSGGKLDKTDSVWNSIDAVKNDHVFYLDPDFFWPYDPIAVKAQAEEIANMLIEKKKGN
;
A
#
# COMPACT_ATOMS: atom_id res chain seq x y z
N MET A 1 -16.05 19.44 -53.15
CA MET A 1 -17.02 19.10 -54.25
C MET A 1 -17.73 17.83 -53.83
N PHE A 2 -19.05 17.93 -53.81
CA PHE A 2 -20.11 16.95 -53.54
C PHE A 2 -20.42 16.52 -52.11
N LYS A 3 -21.46 17.22 -51.62
CA LYS A 3 -22.49 16.80 -50.66
C LYS A 3 -23.26 15.57 -51.16
N LYS A 4 -23.72 14.69 -50.24
CA LYS A 4 -25.11 14.24 -50.31
C LYS A 4 -25.67 13.88 -48.95
N LYS A 5 -26.77 14.52 -48.61
CA LYS A 5 -27.78 14.24 -47.55
C LYS A 5 -28.73 13.13 -48.06
N SER A 6 -29.38 12.39 -47.15
CA SER A 6 -30.81 12.06 -47.21
C SER A 6 -31.19 11.12 -46.06
N HIS A 7 -31.97 11.55 -45.13
CA HIS A 7 -33.42 11.43 -44.81
C HIS A 7 -33.84 10.04 -44.26
N PHE A 8 -34.24 10.05 -42.98
CA PHE A 8 -35.63 9.94 -42.43
C PHE A 8 -36.41 8.71 -42.89
N ILE A 9 -36.88 7.88 -41.91
CA ILE A 9 -38.28 7.44 -41.81
C ILE A 9 -38.56 6.95 -40.38
N PHE A 10 -39.56 7.57 -39.75
CA PHE A 10 -40.31 7.22 -38.54
C PHE A 10 -41.19 6.00 -38.84
N TYR A 11 -41.32 5.06 -37.87
CA TYR A 11 -42.54 4.25 -37.76
C TYR A 11 -42.89 4.03 -36.28
N THR A 12 -43.92 4.77 -35.87
CA THR A 12 -44.75 4.59 -34.68
C THR A 12 -45.76 3.48 -34.97
N ILE A 13 -45.85 2.45 -34.11
CA ILE A 13 -47.05 1.64 -34.00
C ILE A 13 -47.40 1.48 -32.54
N LEU A 14 -48.52 2.12 -32.22
CA LEU A 14 -49.31 2.03 -30.95
C LEU A 14 -50.33 0.92 -31.13
N VAL A 15 -50.39 -0.08 -30.22
CA VAL A 15 -51.57 -0.92 -30.05
C VAL A 15 -51.87 -1.09 -28.57
N LEU A 16 -53.05 -0.64 -28.26
CA LEU A 16 -53.76 -0.64 -26.96
C LEU A 16 -54.58 -1.94 -26.83
N PHE A 17 -54.92 -2.32 -25.62
CA PHE A 17 -56.06 -3.17 -25.16
C PHE A 17 -55.59 -4.32 -24.25
N THR A 18 -56.14 -4.64 -23.09
CA THR A 18 -57.26 -4.18 -22.20
C THR A 18 -57.05 -4.71 -20.79
N LEU A 19 -57.64 -3.99 -19.84
CA LEU A 19 -57.82 -4.34 -18.42
C LEU A 19 -58.72 -5.56 -18.24
N VAL A 20 -58.42 -6.37 -17.21
CA VAL A 20 -59.43 -7.01 -16.34
C VAL A 20 -59.04 -6.83 -14.89
N ILE A 21 -59.97 -6.25 -14.14
CA ILE A 21 -59.93 -5.94 -12.72
C ILE A 21 -60.71 -7.05 -11.95
N SER A 22 -60.20 -7.50 -10.83
CA SER A 22 -60.90 -7.82 -9.56
C SER A 22 -59.87 -8.48 -8.61
N GLY A 23 -59.82 -8.21 -7.34
CA GLY A 23 -60.59 -7.46 -6.39
C GLY A 23 -59.91 -7.50 -5.04
N CYS A 24 -60.28 -6.57 -4.20
CA CYS A 24 -59.90 -6.22 -2.84
C CYS A 24 -59.42 -7.31 -1.87
N SER A 25 -58.40 -7.04 -0.96
CA SER A 25 -58.76 -6.55 0.39
C SER A 25 -57.53 -6.40 1.30
N SER A 26 -57.48 -5.24 1.97
CA SER A 26 -56.95 -4.88 3.31
C SER A 26 -55.48 -5.03 3.70
N THR A 27 -54.83 -3.86 3.81
CA THR A 27 -54.10 -3.28 4.96
C THR A 27 -53.20 -4.16 5.83
N SER A 28 -51.88 -3.99 5.75
CA SER A 28 -51.05 -3.61 6.91
C SER A 28 -49.63 -3.29 6.49
N SER A 29 -49.15 -2.11 6.89
CA SER A 29 -47.80 -1.63 6.77
C SER A 29 -46.83 -2.47 7.60
N LYS A 30 -45.73 -2.95 6.98
CA LYS A 30 -44.49 -3.30 7.68
C LYS A 30 -43.27 -3.05 6.80
N SER A 31 -42.34 -2.38 7.43
CA SER A 31 -40.99 -2.05 7.01
C SER A 31 -40.25 -3.17 6.25
N THR A 32 -39.60 -2.79 5.14
CA THR A 32 -38.72 -3.67 4.36
C THR A 32 -37.34 -3.72 4.99
N GLU A 33 -37.09 -4.74 5.79
CA GLU A 33 -35.75 -5.20 6.11
C GLU A 33 -35.23 -6.00 4.92
N ASN A 34 -34.10 -5.58 4.41
CA ASN A 34 -33.32 -6.34 3.41
C ASN A 34 -32.76 -7.61 4.07
N LYS A 35 -33.44 -8.73 3.82
CA LYS A 35 -33.00 -10.05 4.23
C LYS A 35 -32.02 -10.58 3.16
N ILE A 36 -30.75 -10.66 3.52
CA ILE A 36 -29.71 -11.39 2.76
C ILE A 36 -30.16 -12.85 2.65
N ARG A 37 -30.31 -13.33 1.44
CA ARG A 37 -30.69 -14.71 1.14
C ARG A 37 -29.45 -15.59 1.28
N ASN A 38 -29.40 -16.37 2.34
CA ASN A 38 -28.50 -17.52 2.43
C ASN A 38 -29.15 -18.65 1.62
N GLU A 39 -28.57 -19.02 0.51
CA GLU A 39 -28.86 -20.28 -0.16
C GLU A 39 -27.95 -21.34 0.45
N GLU A 40 -28.54 -22.25 1.22
CA GLU A 40 -27.91 -23.50 1.65
C GLU A 40 -27.76 -24.42 0.45
N VAL A 41 -26.51 -24.76 0.10
CA VAL A 41 -26.20 -25.90 -0.76
C VAL A 41 -25.66 -27.00 0.12
N ASP A 42 -26.40 -28.10 0.14
CA ASP A 42 -26.18 -29.31 0.91
C ASP A 42 -24.94 -30.09 0.42
N GLY A 43 -24.09 -30.58 1.32
CA GLY A 43 -23.02 -31.54 0.99
C GLY A 43 -21.71 -31.37 1.76
N ASN A 44 -21.73 -31.56 3.09
CA ASN A 44 -20.63 -32.07 3.92
C ASN A 44 -19.23 -31.43 3.80
N THR A 45 -19.08 -30.31 4.39
CA THR A 45 -18.05 -29.70 5.26
C THR A 45 -18.44 -28.24 5.43
N ASN A 46 -18.75 -27.84 6.65
CA ASN A 46 -19.18 -26.47 7.00
C ASN A 46 -17.99 -25.47 6.90
N LYS A 47 -17.34 -25.37 5.76
CA LYS A 47 -16.38 -24.31 5.47
C LYS A 47 -17.16 -23.04 5.18
N LYS A 48 -17.27 -22.18 6.17
CA LYS A 48 -17.80 -20.84 5.95
C LYS A 48 -16.85 -20.10 5.00
N THR A 49 -17.37 -19.58 3.91
CA THR A 49 -16.64 -18.83 2.89
C THR A 49 -17.17 -17.42 2.77
N LYS A 50 -16.43 -16.55 2.11
CA LYS A 50 -16.84 -15.22 1.69
C LYS A 50 -16.29 -14.88 0.31
N ILE A 51 -16.90 -13.91 -0.35
CA ILE A 51 -16.45 -13.43 -1.65
C ILE A 51 -15.60 -12.18 -1.47
N VAL A 52 -14.41 -12.17 -2.09
CA VAL A 52 -13.51 -11.02 -2.19
C VAL A 52 -13.44 -10.59 -3.64
N LYS A 53 -13.62 -9.29 -3.87
CA LYS A 53 -13.47 -8.69 -5.20
C LYS A 53 -12.00 -8.43 -5.51
N THR A 54 -11.54 -8.90 -6.66
CA THR A 54 -10.18 -8.70 -7.13
C THR A 54 -10.16 -8.18 -8.57
N VAL A 55 -8.99 -7.83 -9.07
CA VAL A 55 -8.80 -7.43 -10.48
C VAL A 55 -9.10 -8.56 -11.48
N HIS A 56 -9.15 -9.81 -11.01
CA HIS A 56 -9.49 -10.99 -11.82
C HIS A 56 -10.91 -11.51 -11.55
N GLY A 57 -11.76 -10.71 -10.89
CA GLY A 57 -13.15 -11.06 -10.58
C GLY A 57 -13.37 -11.41 -9.10
N ASP A 58 -14.54 -11.94 -8.83
CA ASP A 58 -14.96 -12.33 -7.49
C ASP A 58 -14.38 -13.70 -7.14
N ILE A 59 -13.65 -13.77 -6.02
CA ILE A 59 -12.99 -14.99 -5.53
C ILE A 59 -13.64 -15.42 -4.24
N GLU A 60 -14.08 -16.67 -4.18
CA GLU A 60 -14.59 -17.29 -2.95
C GLU A 60 -13.41 -17.80 -2.11
N ILE A 61 -13.26 -17.30 -0.88
CA ILE A 61 -12.17 -17.67 0.04
C ILE A 61 -12.73 -18.23 1.36
N PRO A 62 -11.97 -19.07 2.10
CA PRO A 62 -12.33 -19.48 3.45
C PRO A 62 -12.42 -18.29 4.40
N LEU A 63 -13.47 -18.21 5.25
CA LEU A 63 -13.56 -17.20 6.31
C LEU A 63 -12.42 -17.29 7.35
N ASP A 64 -11.86 -18.47 7.52
CA ASP A 64 -10.78 -18.74 8.49
C ASP A 64 -9.71 -19.59 7.81
N ALA A 65 -9.00 -18.96 6.87
CA ALA A 65 -7.86 -19.58 6.21
C ALA A 65 -6.76 -19.91 7.24
N LYS A 66 -6.24 -21.15 7.17
CA LYS A 66 -5.25 -21.69 8.12
C LYS A 66 -3.86 -21.84 7.50
N ARG A 67 -3.80 -22.03 6.21
CA ARG A 67 -2.57 -22.27 5.47
C ARG A 67 -2.43 -21.24 4.36
N ILE A 68 -2.06 -20.03 4.76
CA ILE A 68 -1.94 -18.90 3.84
C ILE A 68 -0.52 -18.91 3.26
N VAL A 69 -0.41 -18.68 1.96
CA VAL A 69 0.86 -18.35 1.30
C VAL A 69 0.75 -16.94 0.75
N VAL A 70 1.82 -16.14 0.89
CA VAL A 70 1.86 -14.76 0.39
C VAL A 70 3.11 -14.53 -0.46
N ASP A 71 3.00 -13.70 -1.49
CA ASP A 71 4.14 -13.13 -2.19
C ASP A 71 4.30 -11.62 -1.96
N ALA A 72 3.43 -11.05 -1.14
CA ALA A 72 3.49 -9.69 -0.64
C ALA A 72 2.66 -9.58 0.64
N TYR A 73 2.82 -8.49 1.37
CA TYR A 73 2.04 -8.19 2.59
C TYR A 73 2.31 -9.10 3.80
N LEU A 74 3.41 -9.84 3.81
CA LEU A 74 3.78 -10.68 4.96
C LEU A 74 3.77 -9.90 6.29
N PRO A 75 4.38 -8.70 6.40
CA PRO A 75 4.39 -7.95 7.66
C PRO A 75 2.97 -7.62 8.14
N THR A 76 2.06 -7.30 7.23
CA THR A 76 0.68 -6.96 7.57
C THR A 76 -0.13 -8.18 8.00
N LEU A 77 0.13 -9.36 7.45
CA LEU A 77 -0.46 -10.57 7.99
C LEU A 77 0.02 -10.84 9.43
N LEU A 78 1.32 -10.68 9.68
CA LEU A 78 1.90 -10.91 11.00
C LEU A 78 1.33 -9.97 12.07
N LEU A 79 1.18 -8.68 11.77
CA LEU A 79 0.57 -7.72 12.72
C LEU A 79 -0.92 -7.99 12.97
N LEU A 80 -1.60 -8.70 12.05
CA LEU A 80 -2.99 -9.13 12.17
C LEU A 80 -3.13 -10.52 12.83
N ASP A 81 -2.09 -11.03 13.49
CA ASP A 81 -2.09 -12.37 14.07
C ASP A 81 -2.43 -13.48 13.06
N LYS A 82 -1.95 -13.34 11.83
CA LYS A 82 -2.04 -14.35 10.78
C LYS A 82 -0.64 -14.72 10.29
N LYS A 83 -0.11 -15.80 10.83
CA LYS A 83 1.19 -16.31 10.40
C LYS A 83 1.02 -17.22 9.18
N PRO A 84 1.52 -16.82 7.98
CA PRO A 84 1.43 -17.67 6.79
C PRO A 84 2.37 -18.88 6.90
N VAL A 85 2.11 -19.92 6.10
CA VAL A 85 2.96 -21.11 6.02
C VAL A 85 4.12 -20.92 5.04
N GLY A 86 4.02 -19.94 4.14
CA GLY A 86 5.07 -19.60 3.19
C GLY A 86 4.94 -18.16 2.71
N ALA A 87 6.09 -17.57 2.38
CA ALA A 87 6.18 -16.21 1.84
C ALA A 87 7.30 -16.09 0.81
N ALA A 88 7.22 -15.07 -0.03
CA ALA A 88 8.29 -14.76 -0.97
C ALA A 88 9.57 -14.34 -0.25
N GLU A 89 10.72 -14.60 -0.89
CA GLU A 89 12.03 -14.38 -0.30
C GLU A 89 12.27 -12.92 0.10
N TRP A 90 11.89 -11.95 -0.77
CA TRP A 90 12.03 -10.52 -0.46
C TRP A 90 11.22 -10.06 0.77
N ASP A 91 10.07 -10.69 1.06
CA ASP A 91 9.31 -10.40 2.28
C ASP A 91 10.01 -11.00 3.52
N ILE A 92 10.59 -12.20 3.38
CA ILE A 92 11.33 -12.87 4.46
C ILE A 92 12.63 -12.11 4.79
N GLU A 93 13.28 -11.51 3.81
CA GLU A 93 14.50 -10.72 3.99
C GLU A 93 14.26 -9.33 4.64
N ASN A 94 13.00 -8.91 4.81
CA ASN A 94 12.66 -7.65 5.44
C ASN A 94 13.19 -7.55 6.88
N LEU A 95 14.09 -6.58 7.12
CA LEU A 95 14.77 -6.39 8.40
C LEU A 95 13.83 -6.14 9.58
N HIS A 96 12.65 -5.56 9.31
CA HIS A 96 11.71 -5.14 10.35
C HIS A 96 10.90 -6.28 10.97
N ILE A 97 10.97 -7.50 10.39
CA ILE A 97 10.16 -8.65 10.85
C ILE A 97 10.98 -9.89 11.17
N GLN A 98 12.31 -9.79 11.24
CA GLN A 98 13.19 -10.96 11.42
C GLN A 98 12.84 -11.81 12.66
N ASP A 99 12.37 -11.18 13.74
CA ASP A 99 11.95 -11.87 14.96
C ASP A 99 10.57 -12.56 14.85
N LEU A 100 9.83 -12.33 13.75
CA LEU A 100 8.45 -12.80 13.55
C LEU A 100 8.33 -13.96 12.55
N ILE A 101 9.35 -14.19 11.73
CA ILE A 101 9.30 -15.11 10.56
C ILE A 101 9.64 -16.58 10.86
N GLU A 102 10.02 -16.92 12.09
CA GLU A 102 10.37 -18.31 12.44
C GLU A 102 9.28 -19.30 12.01
N GLY A 103 9.65 -20.31 11.22
CA GLY A 103 8.72 -21.35 10.72
C GLY A 103 7.86 -20.93 9.52
N ILE A 104 8.17 -19.81 8.85
CA ILE A 104 7.64 -19.48 7.54
C ILE A 104 8.62 -19.97 6.48
N GLU A 105 8.13 -20.78 5.53
CA GLU A 105 8.95 -21.32 4.44
C GLU A 105 9.13 -20.29 3.33
N SER A 106 10.36 -20.19 2.76
CA SER A 106 10.57 -19.38 1.56
C SER A 106 9.95 -20.05 0.35
N THR A 107 9.17 -19.31 -0.44
CA THR A 107 8.69 -19.73 -1.74
C THR A 107 9.57 -19.21 -2.89
N GLY A 108 10.78 -18.72 -2.58
CA GLY A 108 11.64 -18.04 -3.55
C GLY A 108 10.93 -16.81 -4.12
N GLU A 109 10.97 -16.67 -5.42
CA GLU A 109 10.25 -15.61 -6.16
C GLU A 109 8.79 -16.02 -6.47
N GLY A 110 8.15 -16.80 -5.60
CA GLY A 110 6.78 -17.28 -5.82
C GLY A 110 6.71 -18.58 -6.65
N ASP A 111 7.64 -19.51 -6.44
CA ASP A 111 7.69 -20.78 -7.17
C ASP A 111 6.43 -21.63 -6.94
N PRO A 112 5.63 -21.91 -8.00
CA PRO A 112 4.37 -22.65 -7.87
C PRO A 112 4.51 -24.08 -7.33
N GLU A 113 5.64 -24.75 -7.55
CA GLU A 113 5.85 -26.12 -7.03
C GLU A 113 6.08 -26.09 -5.53
N THR A 114 6.86 -25.13 -5.05
CA THR A 114 7.05 -24.89 -3.62
C THR A 114 5.73 -24.48 -2.96
N ILE A 115 4.99 -23.54 -3.56
CA ILE A 115 3.67 -23.14 -3.06
C ILE A 115 2.71 -24.34 -2.96
N LEU A 116 2.63 -25.18 -3.99
CA LEU A 116 1.80 -26.38 -4.00
C LEU A 116 2.18 -27.35 -2.87
N SER A 117 3.46 -27.51 -2.60
CA SER A 117 3.97 -28.42 -1.55
C SER A 117 3.52 -27.98 -0.14
N LEU A 118 3.30 -26.69 0.06
CA LEU A 118 2.80 -26.10 1.30
C LEU A 118 1.30 -26.35 1.52
N ASN A 119 0.58 -26.89 0.52
CA ASN A 119 -0.84 -27.19 0.58
C ASN A 119 -1.68 -26.03 1.17
N PRO A 120 -1.64 -24.84 0.54
CA PRO A 120 -2.35 -23.66 1.04
C PRO A 120 -3.86 -23.81 0.86
N ASP A 121 -4.62 -23.10 1.71
CA ASP A 121 -6.07 -22.92 1.57
C ASP A 121 -6.44 -21.49 1.12
N LEU A 122 -5.44 -20.59 1.07
CA LEU A 122 -5.53 -19.25 0.53
C LEU A 122 -4.15 -18.78 0.03
N ILE A 123 -4.12 -18.12 -1.13
CA ILE A 123 -2.93 -17.42 -1.63
C ILE A 123 -3.29 -15.93 -1.74
N ILE A 124 -2.38 -15.05 -1.28
CA ILE A 124 -2.47 -13.60 -1.46
C ILE A 124 -1.24 -13.16 -2.25
N SER A 125 -1.46 -12.48 -3.38
CA SER A 125 -0.38 -12.10 -4.30
C SER A 125 -0.54 -10.65 -4.78
N ALA A 126 0.58 -9.97 -5.00
CA ALA A 126 0.60 -8.65 -5.62
C ALA A 126 0.79 -8.70 -7.14
N ASP A 127 1.14 -9.86 -7.69
CA ASP A 127 1.32 -10.01 -9.14
C ASP A 127 -0.03 -10.02 -9.87
N ALA A 128 -0.32 -8.92 -10.56
CA ALA A 128 -1.56 -8.72 -11.29
C ALA A 128 -1.59 -9.42 -12.67
N GLU A 129 -0.50 -10.08 -13.07
CA GLU A 129 -0.44 -10.79 -14.35
C GLU A 129 -1.44 -11.96 -14.39
N LYS A 130 -2.25 -11.97 -15.44
CA LYS A 130 -3.28 -13.02 -15.62
C LYS A 130 -2.69 -14.42 -15.64
N SER A 131 -1.50 -14.58 -16.19
CA SER A 131 -0.81 -15.87 -16.26
C SER A 131 -0.41 -16.38 -14.89
N THR A 132 -0.01 -15.51 -13.98
CA THR A 132 0.32 -15.84 -12.58
C THR A 132 -0.96 -16.21 -11.82
N PHE A 133 -2.01 -15.39 -11.92
CA PHE A 133 -3.31 -15.71 -11.34
C PHE A 133 -3.83 -17.08 -11.78
N GLU A 134 -3.79 -17.40 -13.09
CA GLU A 134 -4.25 -18.70 -13.63
C GLU A 134 -3.42 -19.89 -13.13
N LYS A 135 -2.14 -19.69 -12.82
CA LYS A 135 -1.29 -20.74 -12.23
C LYS A 135 -1.61 -20.96 -10.75
N LEU A 136 -1.63 -19.89 -9.97
CA LEU A 136 -1.86 -19.94 -8.52
C LEU A 136 -3.28 -20.41 -8.18
N SER A 137 -4.29 -19.99 -8.95
CA SER A 137 -5.68 -20.42 -8.76
C SER A 137 -5.94 -21.91 -8.98
N LYS A 138 -5.01 -22.65 -9.60
CA LYS A 138 -5.07 -24.11 -9.68
C LYS A 138 -4.61 -24.79 -8.39
N ILE A 139 -3.91 -24.06 -7.53
CA ILE A 139 -3.38 -24.57 -6.26
C ILE A 139 -4.38 -24.29 -5.14
N ALA A 140 -4.81 -23.02 -4.99
CA ALA A 140 -5.77 -22.60 -3.98
C ALA A 140 -6.52 -21.32 -4.42
N PRO A 141 -7.63 -20.93 -3.75
CA PRO A 141 -8.22 -19.62 -3.91
C PRO A 141 -7.16 -18.53 -3.82
N THR A 142 -7.08 -17.66 -4.84
CA THR A 142 -6.01 -16.66 -4.97
C THR A 142 -6.60 -15.26 -5.01
N VAL A 143 -6.27 -14.42 -4.05
CA VAL A 143 -6.63 -13.01 -3.97
C VAL A 143 -5.46 -12.19 -4.51
N ILE A 144 -5.70 -11.46 -5.59
CA ILE A 144 -4.73 -10.54 -6.16
C ILE A 144 -5.00 -9.13 -5.65
N ILE A 145 -4.01 -8.55 -4.98
CA ILE A 145 -3.98 -7.17 -4.51
C ILE A 145 -2.78 -6.50 -5.18
N PRO A 146 -2.97 -5.83 -6.33
CA PRO A 146 -1.87 -5.27 -7.09
C PRO A 146 -0.99 -4.33 -6.26
N TYR A 147 0.29 -4.27 -6.61
CA TYR A 147 1.23 -3.32 -6.06
C TYR A 147 0.67 -1.88 -6.11
N GLU A 148 0.90 -1.08 -5.10
CA GLU A 148 0.36 0.28 -4.94
C GLU A 148 -1.18 0.37 -4.83
N THR A 149 -1.90 -0.73 -4.58
CA THR A 149 -3.35 -0.69 -4.30
C THR A 149 -3.63 0.15 -3.07
N TYR A 150 -2.85 -0.06 -2.01
CA TYR A 150 -2.96 0.69 -0.77
C TYR A 150 -2.00 1.88 -0.76
N LYS A 151 -2.51 3.05 -0.41
CA LYS A 151 -1.76 4.30 -0.45
C LYS A 151 -1.10 4.66 0.87
N ASP A 152 -1.48 3.99 1.93
CA ASP A 152 -0.91 4.21 3.26
C ASP A 152 -1.18 3.03 4.21
N VAL A 153 -0.59 3.11 5.39
CA VAL A 153 -0.70 2.13 6.48
C VAL A 153 -2.15 1.79 6.81
N TYR A 154 -3.04 2.79 6.84
CA TYR A 154 -4.43 2.58 7.26
C TYR A 154 -5.23 1.81 6.21
N GLU A 155 -5.05 2.15 4.92
CA GLU A 155 -5.70 1.42 3.83
C GLU A 155 -5.22 -0.02 3.78
N GLU A 156 -3.91 -0.28 3.94
CA GLU A 156 -3.34 -1.62 3.89
C GLU A 156 -3.83 -2.50 5.06
N VAL A 157 -3.69 -2.00 6.28
CA VAL A 157 -4.09 -2.75 7.48
C VAL A 157 -5.58 -3.06 7.47
N ASN A 158 -6.44 -2.08 7.14
CA ASN A 158 -7.88 -2.30 7.09
C ASN A 158 -8.29 -3.20 5.92
N GLY A 159 -7.69 -3.03 4.73
CA GLY A 159 -8.01 -3.84 3.57
C GLY A 159 -7.67 -5.31 3.75
N LEU A 160 -6.49 -5.62 4.30
CA LEU A 160 -6.12 -6.99 4.62
C LEU A 160 -6.92 -7.57 5.78
N ALA A 161 -7.23 -6.75 6.79
CA ALA A 161 -8.10 -7.18 7.88
C ALA A 161 -9.50 -7.57 7.38
N GLU A 162 -10.08 -6.80 6.46
CA GLU A 162 -11.36 -7.16 5.83
C GLU A 162 -11.27 -8.50 5.10
N ILE A 163 -10.19 -8.75 4.34
CA ILE A 163 -9.96 -10.01 3.64
C ILE A 163 -9.78 -11.18 4.63
N LEU A 164 -9.13 -10.96 5.76
CA LEU A 164 -8.76 -12.02 6.72
C LEU A 164 -9.75 -12.17 7.88
N GLY A 165 -10.77 -11.30 8.01
CA GLY A 165 -11.70 -11.27 9.15
C GLY A 165 -10.99 -10.88 10.45
N LYS A 166 -10.11 -9.86 10.38
CA LYS A 166 -9.20 -9.41 11.44
C LYS A 166 -9.38 -7.93 11.81
N GLU A 167 -10.59 -7.40 11.65
CA GLU A 167 -10.90 -5.99 11.84
C GLU A 167 -10.67 -5.54 13.29
N LYS A 168 -10.80 -6.46 14.25
CA LYS A 168 -10.53 -6.16 15.66
C LYS A 168 -9.04 -5.95 15.89
N GLU A 169 -8.22 -6.87 15.41
CA GLU A 169 -6.75 -6.81 15.51
C GLU A 169 -6.20 -5.58 14.79
N ALA A 170 -6.75 -5.26 13.61
CA ALA A 170 -6.41 -4.05 12.86
C ALA A 170 -6.68 -2.79 13.68
N LYS A 171 -7.87 -2.68 14.28
CA LYS A 171 -8.24 -1.52 15.11
C LYS A 171 -7.32 -1.36 16.34
N GLU A 172 -6.97 -2.45 17.00
CA GLU A 172 -6.09 -2.43 18.15
C GLU A 172 -4.68 -2.02 17.76
N TRP A 173 -4.16 -2.57 16.65
CA TRP A 173 -2.84 -2.22 16.15
C TRP A 173 -2.76 -0.77 15.66
N LEU A 174 -3.72 -0.31 14.87
CA LEU A 174 -3.77 1.07 14.36
C LEU A 174 -3.87 2.10 15.50
N LYS A 175 -4.61 1.79 16.58
CA LYS A 175 -4.66 2.66 17.76
C LYS A 175 -3.26 2.82 18.39
N THR A 176 -2.52 1.71 18.56
CA THR A 176 -1.15 1.76 19.11
C THR A 176 -0.21 2.48 18.15
N PHE A 177 -0.37 2.27 16.86
CA PHE A 177 0.38 2.97 15.82
C PHE A 177 0.19 4.50 15.92
N ASP A 178 -1.06 4.95 16.04
CA ASP A 178 -1.38 6.39 16.19
C ASP A 178 -0.74 7.01 17.42
N GLU A 179 -0.82 6.30 18.58
CA GLU A 179 -0.21 6.73 19.84
C GLU A 179 1.33 6.84 19.71
N ASP A 180 1.96 5.88 19.02
CA ASP A 180 3.41 5.92 18.76
C ASP A 180 3.78 7.06 17.80
N MET A 181 3.02 7.27 16.73
CA MET A 181 3.26 8.37 15.80
C MET A 181 3.09 9.75 16.47
N GLU A 182 2.09 9.92 17.33
CA GLU A 182 1.93 11.15 18.11
C GLU A 182 3.13 11.39 19.05
N LYS A 183 3.60 10.35 19.70
CA LYS A 183 4.81 10.42 20.52
C LYS A 183 6.06 10.82 19.71
N GLN A 184 6.24 10.28 18.49
CA GLN A 184 7.37 10.67 17.65
C GLN A 184 7.26 12.14 17.20
N ARG A 185 6.08 12.60 16.80
CA ARG A 185 5.85 14.01 16.47
C ARG A 185 6.20 14.93 17.65
N ALA A 186 5.71 14.64 18.84
CA ALA A 186 6.02 15.43 20.04
C ALA A 186 7.52 15.47 20.38
N ARG A 187 8.30 14.44 20.00
CA ARG A 187 9.76 14.42 20.17
C ARG A 187 10.46 15.39 19.22
N ILE A 188 9.99 15.51 17.99
CA ILE A 188 10.65 16.31 16.96
C ILE A 188 10.18 17.77 16.92
N GLU A 189 9.01 18.13 17.46
CA GLU A 189 8.52 19.52 17.54
C GLU A 189 9.53 20.50 18.18
N LYS A 190 10.43 19.99 19.02
CA LYS A 190 11.48 20.79 19.66
C LYS A 190 12.79 20.85 18.86
N VAL A 191 12.82 20.18 17.73
CA VAL A 191 14.03 19.94 16.95
C VAL A 191 13.94 20.59 15.56
N ILE A 192 12.79 20.46 14.92
CA ILE A 192 12.47 21.03 13.62
C ILE A 192 11.23 21.93 13.77
N ASN A 193 11.27 23.12 13.18
CA ASN A 193 10.13 24.03 13.21
C ASN A 193 9.14 23.70 12.11
N GLU A 194 7.89 24.10 12.25
CA GLU A 194 6.82 23.82 11.26
C GLU A 194 7.06 24.47 9.88
N ASP A 195 7.84 25.56 9.83
CA ASP A 195 8.21 26.27 8.60
C ASP A 195 9.48 25.72 7.95
N GLU A 196 10.25 24.87 8.65
CA GLU A 196 11.39 24.18 8.04
C GLU A 196 10.92 23.01 7.17
N THR A 197 11.52 22.89 5.99
CA THR A 197 11.12 21.98 4.95
C THR A 197 12.08 20.79 4.79
N VAL A 198 11.54 19.66 4.34
CA VAL A 198 12.34 18.45 4.10
C VAL A 198 12.21 17.95 2.67
N SER A 199 13.25 17.28 2.20
CA SER A 199 13.30 16.62 0.90
C SER A 199 13.82 15.20 1.03
N ILE A 200 13.27 14.28 0.22
CA ILE A 200 13.79 12.92 0.10
C ILE A 200 14.37 12.77 -1.30
N PHE A 201 15.67 12.50 -1.37
CA PHE A 201 16.42 12.25 -2.59
C PHE A 201 16.90 10.80 -2.65
N GLY A 202 16.98 10.25 -3.85
CA GLY A 202 17.55 8.93 -4.06
C GLY A 202 18.46 8.89 -5.27
N LEU A 203 19.53 8.13 -5.14
CA LEU A 203 20.41 7.76 -6.22
C LEU A 203 20.34 6.24 -6.41
N TYR A 204 19.81 5.83 -7.55
CA TYR A 204 19.65 4.44 -7.92
C TYR A 204 20.35 4.21 -9.26
N GLU A 205 21.37 3.35 -9.30
CA GLU A 205 22.22 3.15 -10.45
C GLU A 205 22.80 4.49 -10.97
N LYS A 206 22.37 4.92 -12.16
CA LYS A 206 22.77 6.19 -12.79
C LYS A 206 21.66 7.25 -12.75
N SER A 207 20.60 6.97 -12.05
CA SER A 207 19.40 7.81 -12.01
C SER A 207 19.28 8.52 -10.68
N ALA A 208 18.79 9.76 -10.73
CA ALA A 208 18.48 10.56 -9.57
C ALA A 208 16.96 10.73 -9.44
N TYR A 209 16.44 10.63 -8.23
CA TYR A 209 15.03 10.68 -7.92
C TYR A 209 14.74 11.64 -6.79
N ILE A 210 13.54 12.20 -6.83
CA ILE A 210 12.89 12.86 -5.70
C ILE A 210 11.64 12.06 -5.32
N TYR A 211 11.33 12.01 -4.03
CA TYR A 211 10.22 11.23 -3.49
C TYR A 211 9.22 12.11 -2.75
N GLY A 212 7.93 11.79 -2.91
CA GLY A 212 6.81 12.36 -2.18
C GLY A 212 6.36 11.47 -1.03
N ASP A 213 5.09 11.60 -0.65
CA ASP A 213 4.47 10.93 0.50
C ASP A 213 4.01 9.48 0.25
N GLY A 214 4.47 8.87 -0.84
CA GLY A 214 4.14 7.50 -1.21
C GLY A 214 4.96 6.44 -0.49
N ILE A 215 4.95 5.26 -1.07
CA ILE A 215 5.58 4.05 -0.50
C ILE A 215 7.12 4.04 -0.59
N TYR A 216 7.75 5.01 -1.24
CA TYR A 216 9.18 4.97 -1.50
C TYR A 216 9.99 5.69 -0.43
N ARG A 217 11.10 5.07 -0.01
CA ARG A 217 12.21 5.67 0.75
C ARG A 217 11.79 6.44 2.01
N GLY A 218 10.85 5.87 2.76
CA GLY A 218 10.36 6.52 3.98
C GLY A 218 9.38 7.67 3.75
N GLY A 219 8.87 7.86 2.52
CA GLY A 219 7.93 8.95 2.20
C GLY A 219 6.71 8.98 3.09
N GLN A 220 6.10 7.83 3.36
CA GLN A 220 4.98 7.74 4.31
C GLN A 220 5.40 8.13 5.73
N ALA A 221 6.53 7.61 6.22
CA ALA A 221 7.02 7.88 7.56
C ALA A 221 7.30 9.39 7.75
N ILE A 222 7.98 10.02 6.80
CA ILE A 222 8.40 11.41 6.85
C ILE A 222 7.21 12.36 6.69
N TYR A 223 6.43 12.21 5.63
CA TYR A 223 5.41 13.21 5.29
C TYR A 223 4.03 12.89 5.87
N LYS A 224 3.60 11.62 5.89
CA LYS A 224 2.26 11.26 6.41
C LYS A 224 2.27 11.06 7.92
N GLN A 225 3.28 10.36 8.46
CA GLN A 225 3.26 9.98 9.86
C GLN A 225 3.91 11.05 10.75
N LEU A 226 5.10 11.52 10.43
CA LEU A 226 5.76 12.60 11.19
C LEU A 226 5.23 13.99 10.81
N LYS A 227 4.51 14.12 9.68
CA LYS A 227 3.93 15.37 9.18
C LYS A 227 4.96 16.47 8.94
N LEU A 228 6.18 16.08 8.55
CA LEU A 228 7.21 17.04 8.19
C LEU A 228 6.81 17.77 6.89
N THR A 229 7.11 19.08 6.85
CA THR A 229 6.73 19.94 5.73
C THR A 229 7.58 19.63 4.50
N PRO A 230 7.01 19.22 3.36
CA PRO A 230 7.77 19.00 2.14
C PRO A 230 8.29 20.30 1.55
N ALA A 231 9.44 20.26 0.88
CA ALA A 231 9.89 21.37 0.04
C ALA A 231 8.81 21.71 -1.00
N ASP A 232 8.59 23.01 -1.23
CA ASP A 232 7.49 23.54 -2.06
C ASP A 232 7.36 22.85 -3.42
N ARG A 233 8.47 22.58 -4.08
CA ARG A 233 8.46 21.98 -5.41
C ARG A 233 8.12 20.49 -5.38
N ILE A 234 8.56 19.76 -4.35
CA ILE A 234 8.14 18.38 -4.11
C ILE A 234 6.63 18.32 -3.88
N LYS A 235 6.11 19.23 -3.03
CA LYS A 235 4.68 19.32 -2.80
C LYS A 235 3.90 19.52 -4.09
N LYS A 236 4.27 20.55 -4.89
CA LYS A 236 3.53 20.95 -6.11
C LYS A 236 3.64 19.95 -7.24
N GLU A 237 4.84 19.37 -7.45
CA GLU A 237 5.11 18.55 -8.64
C GLU A 237 4.91 17.05 -8.41
N LEU A 238 4.79 16.60 -7.14
CA LEU A 238 4.51 15.21 -6.81
C LEU A 238 3.20 15.10 -6.01
N MET A 239 3.16 15.60 -4.78
CA MET A 239 2.05 15.30 -3.86
C MET A 239 0.71 15.86 -4.33
N ASP A 240 0.68 17.15 -4.76
CA ASP A 240 -0.55 17.81 -5.20
C ASP A 240 -1.12 17.20 -6.50
N VAL A 241 -0.31 16.42 -7.25
CA VAL A 241 -0.73 15.73 -8.48
C VAL A 241 -0.86 14.22 -8.31
N GLY A 242 -0.63 13.70 -7.09
CA GLY A 242 -0.76 12.28 -6.75
C GLY A 242 0.40 11.40 -7.22
N GLU A 243 1.54 12.01 -7.55
CA GLU A 243 2.77 11.29 -7.90
C GLU A 243 3.58 11.02 -6.63
N THR A 244 4.19 9.85 -6.56
CA THR A 244 4.94 9.41 -5.37
C THR A 244 6.44 9.52 -5.53
N LYS A 245 6.92 9.54 -6.77
CA LYS A 245 8.33 9.70 -7.14
C LYS A 245 8.47 10.34 -8.51
N LYS A 246 9.61 10.98 -8.75
CA LYS A 246 9.97 11.55 -10.06
C LYS A 246 11.46 11.40 -10.31
N GLN A 247 11.81 10.87 -11.48
CA GLN A 247 13.20 10.90 -11.95
C GLN A 247 13.53 12.32 -12.43
N VAL A 248 14.66 12.84 -12.00
CA VAL A 248 15.15 14.17 -12.35
C VAL A 248 16.62 14.12 -12.73
N SER A 249 17.14 15.19 -13.36
CA SER A 249 18.57 15.38 -13.47
C SER A 249 19.15 15.78 -12.12
N PHE A 250 20.33 15.28 -11.77
CA PHE A 250 21.04 15.70 -10.57
C PHE A 250 21.27 17.22 -10.52
N GLU A 251 21.45 17.84 -11.68
CA GLU A 251 21.65 19.29 -11.83
C GLU A 251 20.53 20.15 -11.25
N VAL A 252 19.32 19.60 -11.06
CA VAL A 252 18.18 20.34 -10.51
C VAL A 252 17.85 19.98 -9.05
N PHE A 253 18.70 19.21 -8.37
CA PHE A 253 18.47 18.85 -6.97
C PHE A 253 18.32 20.08 -6.06
N ASN A 254 19.08 21.16 -6.33
CA ASN A 254 18.97 22.42 -5.61
C ASN A 254 17.57 23.04 -5.68
N GLU A 255 16.80 22.77 -6.73
CA GLU A 255 15.45 23.30 -6.92
C GLU A 255 14.39 22.54 -6.12
N TYR A 256 14.70 21.34 -5.64
CA TYR A 256 13.84 20.48 -4.84
C TYR A 256 14.31 20.35 -3.39
N ALA A 257 15.45 20.94 -3.05
CA ALA A 257 16.02 20.85 -1.72
C ALA A 257 15.17 21.65 -0.71
N GLY A 258 14.89 21.04 0.43
CA GLY A 258 14.38 21.69 1.62
C GLY A 258 15.51 22.10 2.56
N ASP A 259 15.17 22.55 3.76
CA ASP A 259 16.11 22.88 4.83
C ASP A 259 16.86 21.65 5.34
N TYR A 260 16.23 20.46 5.19
CA TYR A 260 16.80 19.15 5.50
C TYR A 260 16.65 18.21 4.32
N ILE A 261 17.65 17.36 4.10
CA ILE A 261 17.67 16.35 3.04
C ILE A 261 17.84 14.97 3.65
N PHE A 262 16.94 14.06 3.31
CA PHE A 262 17.08 12.61 3.50
C PHE A 262 17.55 12.01 2.19
N LEU A 263 18.75 11.44 2.16
CA LEU A 263 19.38 10.91 0.94
C LEU A 263 19.57 9.40 1.04
N GLU A 264 19.07 8.68 0.07
CA GLU A 264 19.28 7.25 -0.09
C GLU A 264 20.17 6.97 -1.30
N GLU A 265 21.14 6.07 -1.14
CA GLU A 265 22.03 5.59 -2.18
C GLU A 265 21.94 4.07 -2.30
N SER A 266 21.40 3.56 -3.41
CA SER A 266 21.21 2.12 -3.62
C SER A 266 21.62 1.64 -5.01
N SER A 267 21.76 0.33 -5.17
CA SER A 267 22.10 -0.33 -6.44
C SER A 267 23.28 0.30 -7.18
N GLY A 268 24.31 0.74 -6.44
CA GLY A 268 25.50 1.37 -6.99
C GLY A 268 25.36 2.86 -7.33
N GLY A 269 24.18 3.45 -7.13
CA GLY A 269 24.00 4.91 -7.17
C GLY A 269 24.83 5.57 -6.09
N LYS A 270 25.64 6.56 -6.44
CA LYS A 270 26.54 7.25 -5.52
C LYS A 270 26.56 8.74 -5.80
N LEU A 271 26.53 9.49 -4.70
CA LEU A 271 26.70 10.93 -4.76
C LEU A 271 28.15 11.30 -5.00
N ASP A 272 28.40 12.15 -5.99
CA ASP A 272 29.67 12.87 -6.05
C ASP A 272 29.64 14.05 -5.06
N LYS A 273 30.23 13.84 -3.88
CA LYS A 273 30.31 14.87 -2.84
C LYS A 273 31.15 16.09 -3.25
N THR A 274 31.87 16.04 -4.37
CA THR A 274 32.64 17.18 -4.92
C THR A 274 31.84 17.99 -5.93
N ASP A 275 30.67 17.53 -6.33
CA ASP A 275 29.81 18.20 -7.29
C ASP A 275 29.39 19.61 -6.82
N SER A 276 29.49 20.57 -7.72
CA SER A 276 29.24 21.99 -7.41
C SER A 276 27.77 22.28 -7.17
N VAL A 277 26.85 21.58 -7.83
CA VAL A 277 25.38 21.73 -7.60
C VAL A 277 25.05 21.22 -6.20
N TRP A 278 25.55 20.02 -5.83
CA TRP A 278 25.38 19.50 -4.49
C TRP A 278 25.89 20.46 -3.41
N ASN A 279 27.13 20.91 -3.56
CA ASN A 279 27.75 21.82 -2.61
C ASN A 279 27.17 23.24 -2.60
N SER A 280 26.30 23.58 -3.56
CA SER A 280 25.55 24.85 -3.58
C SER A 280 24.30 24.82 -2.71
N ILE A 281 23.79 23.64 -2.36
CA ILE A 281 22.55 23.45 -1.60
C ILE A 281 22.74 23.91 -0.14
N ASP A 282 21.82 24.72 0.38
CA ASP A 282 21.95 25.28 1.73
C ASP A 282 21.88 24.19 2.83
N ALA A 283 21.02 23.19 2.67
CA ALA A 283 21.00 22.03 3.57
C ALA A 283 22.36 21.33 3.65
N VAL A 284 23.08 21.22 2.53
CA VAL A 284 24.44 20.62 2.48
C VAL A 284 25.44 21.49 3.21
N LYS A 285 25.43 22.83 2.97
CA LYS A 285 26.32 23.79 3.65
C LYS A 285 26.10 23.83 5.16
N ASN A 286 24.85 23.63 5.59
CA ASN A 286 24.45 23.66 7.00
C ASN A 286 24.58 22.29 7.68
N ASP A 287 25.11 21.27 6.96
CA ASP A 287 25.22 19.91 7.46
C ASP A 287 23.86 19.29 7.86
N HIS A 288 22.79 19.62 7.12
CA HIS A 288 21.43 19.10 7.29
C HIS A 288 21.10 17.96 6.33
N VAL A 289 22.08 17.07 6.06
CA VAL A 289 21.88 15.89 5.23
C VAL A 289 21.91 14.64 6.10
N PHE A 290 20.90 13.80 5.95
CA PHE A 290 20.77 12.50 6.61
C PHE A 290 20.85 11.39 5.56
N TYR A 291 21.70 10.41 5.78
CA TYR A 291 21.82 9.26 4.89
C TYR A 291 20.90 8.14 5.36
N LEU A 292 19.99 7.73 4.50
CA LEU A 292 19.07 6.64 4.76
C LEU A 292 19.72 5.31 4.38
N ASP A 293 19.67 4.34 5.29
CA ASP A 293 20.07 2.97 4.99
C ASP A 293 19.07 2.35 4.01
N PRO A 294 19.49 1.91 2.80
CA PRO A 294 18.58 1.34 1.81
C PRO A 294 17.79 0.15 2.35
N ASP A 295 18.42 -0.78 3.05
CA ASP A 295 17.77 -2.00 3.53
C ASP A 295 16.72 -1.69 4.61
N PHE A 296 16.91 -0.62 5.37
CA PHE A 296 15.96 -0.15 6.38
C PHE A 296 14.81 0.67 5.79
N PHE A 297 15.08 1.49 4.77
CA PHE A 297 14.09 2.42 4.19
C PHE A 297 13.47 1.93 2.87
N TRP A 298 13.89 0.78 2.35
CA TRP A 298 13.25 0.16 1.18
C TRP A 298 11.87 -0.42 1.49
N PRO A 299 11.66 -1.20 2.59
CA PRO A 299 10.34 -1.69 2.96
C PRO A 299 9.37 -0.55 3.25
N TYR A 300 8.11 -0.74 2.90
CA TYR A 300 7.05 0.28 3.03
C TYR A 300 5.79 -0.22 3.73
N ASP A 301 5.85 -1.43 4.25
CA ASP A 301 4.77 -2.03 5.03
C ASP A 301 4.53 -1.30 6.35
N PRO A 302 3.39 -1.52 7.03
CA PRO A 302 3.03 -0.82 8.25
C PRO A 302 4.05 -0.94 9.40
N ILE A 303 4.74 -2.08 9.53
CA ILE A 303 5.77 -2.30 10.56
C ILE A 303 7.01 -1.47 10.22
N ALA A 304 7.43 -1.50 8.96
CA ALA A 304 8.56 -0.72 8.47
C ALA A 304 8.30 0.79 8.59
N VAL A 305 7.14 1.28 8.18
CA VAL A 305 6.77 2.71 8.28
C VAL A 305 6.83 3.20 9.74
N LYS A 306 6.38 2.38 10.69
CA LYS A 306 6.48 2.69 12.12
C LYS A 306 7.94 2.82 12.56
N ALA A 307 8.79 1.86 12.21
CA ALA A 307 10.21 1.86 12.56
C ALA A 307 10.97 3.02 11.88
N GLN A 308 10.67 3.28 10.61
CA GLN A 308 11.24 4.40 9.86
C GLN A 308 10.90 5.76 10.49
N ALA A 309 9.65 5.96 10.93
CA ALA A 309 9.25 7.19 11.59
C ALA A 309 10.01 7.41 12.91
N GLU A 310 10.24 6.34 13.68
CA GLU A 310 11.06 6.41 14.89
C GLU A 310 12.53 6.74 14.57
N GLU A 311 13.09 6.10 13.55
CA GLU A 311 14.48 6.35 13.14
C GLU A 311 14.70 7.78 12.61
N ILE A 312 13.79 8.30 11.78
CA ILE A 312 13.84 9.71 11.35
C ILE A 312 13.78 10.66 12.54
N ALA A 313 12.92 10.39 13.52
CA ALA A 313 12.87 11.20 14.73
C ALA A 313 14.19 11.14 15.52
N ASN A 314 14.82 9.96 15.62
CA ASN A 314 16.13 9.79 16.26
C ASN A 314 17.22 10.58 15.53
N MET A 315 17.31 10.46 14.20
CA MET A 315 18.28 11.17 13.36
C MET A 315 18.20 12.69 13.56
N LEU A 316 16.98 13.25 13.54
CA LEU A 316 16.76 14.69 13.75
C LEU A 316 17.19 15.14 15.15
N ILE A 317 16.86 14.36 16.20
CA ILE A 317 17.20 14.68 17.59
C ILE A 317 18.71 14.59 17.84
N GLU A 318 19.39 13.58 17.31
CA GLU A 318 20.82 13.39 17.45
C GLU A 318 21.60 14.51 16.80
N LYS A 319 21.20 14.92 15.61
CA LYS A 319 21.81 16.03 14.88
C LYS A 319 21.80 17.31 15.69
N LYS A 320 20.67 17.64 16.32
CA LYS A 320 20.55 18.84 17.17
C LYS A 320 21.38 18.80 18.44
N LYS A 321 21.68 17.61 18.98
CA LYS A 321 22.54 17.46 20.18
C LYS A 321 24.03 17.61 19.84
N GLY A 322 24.40 17.37 18.58
CA GLY A 322 25.79 17.45 18.12
C GLY A 322 26.22 18.85 17.69
N ASN A 323 25.29 19.76 17.52
CA ASN A 323 25.47 21.18 17.24
C ASN A 323 25.32 22.03 18.50
#